data_10bd1e3f2c91241c9886009ac00fa2bc
#
_entry.id   10bd1e3f2c91241c9886009ac00fa2bc
#
_cell.length_a   1.000
_cell.length_b   1.000
_cell.length_c   1.000
_cell.angle_alpha   90.00
_cell.angle_beta   90.00
_cell.angle_gamma   90.00
#
_symmetry.space_group_name_H-M   'P 1'
#
loop_
_entity.id
_entity.type
_entity.pdbx_description
1 polymer ?
#
loop_
_entity_poly.entity_id
_entity_poly.type
_entity_poly.pdbx_seq_one_letter_code
_entity_poly.pdbx_strand_id
1 'polypeptide(L)'
;GHFVKMVHNGIEYGMMQAYAEGFDVLKARAKQELDVSFELDLADIAEVWRRGSVISSWLLDLISSALNADPELSKFSGRVADSGEGRW
;
A
#
# COMPACT_ATOMS: atom_id res chain seq x y z
N GLY A 1 -20.89 12.94 12.39
CA GLY A 1 -21.56 13.50 11.25
C GLY A 1 -20.77 13.40 9.97
N HIS A 2 -21.31 14.01 8.94
CA HIS A 2 -20.69 13.95 7.61
C HIS A 2 -19.30 14.56 7.58
N PHE A 3 -19.10 15.61 8.33
CA PHE A 3 -17.80 16.29 8.35
C PHE A 3 -16.72 15.39 8.92
N VAL A 4 -17.02 14.72 10.02
CA VAL A 4 -16.06 13.84 10.67
C VAL A 4 -15.73 12.65 9.75
N LYS A 5 -16.76 12.08 9.14
CA LYS A 5 -16.56 10.97 8.21
C LYS A 5 -15.72 11.39 7.00
N MET A 6 -15.97 12.58 6.48
CA MET A 6 -15.23 13.10 5.34
C MET A 6 -13.76 13.28 5.68
N VAL A 7 -13.45 13.80 6.86
CA VAL A 7 -12.06 13.94 7.30
C VAL A 7 -11.42 12.57 7.45
N HIS A 8 -12.12 11.63 8.04
CA HIS A 8 -11.63 10.25 8.18
C HIS A 8 -11.28 9.67 6.81
N ASN A 9 -12.18 9.83 5.84
CA ASN A 9 -11.93 9.28 4.51
C ASN A 9 -10.77 9.96 3.82
N GLY A 10 -10.59 11.25 4.06
CA GLY A 10 -9.43 11.98 3.52
C GLY A 10 -8.13 11.44 4.07
N ILE A 11 -8.10 11.15 5.36
CA ILE A 11 -6.92 10.55 5.99
C ILE A 11 -6.67 9.16 5.41
N GLU A 12 -7.73 8.38 5.26
CA GLU A 12 -7.63 7.04 4.69
C GLU A 12 -7.00 7.09 3.30
N TYR A 13 -7.45 8.00 2.46
CA TYR A 13 -6.89 8.15 1.11
C TYR A 13 -5.45 8.60 1.14
N GLY A 14 -5.10 9.48 2.06
CA GLY A 14 -3.71 9.88 2.24
C GLY A 14 -2.83 8.71 2.61
N MET A 15 -3.31 7.87 3.53
CA MET A 15 -2.59 6.67 3.94
C MET A 15 -2.45 5.68 2.78
N MET A 16 -3.53 5.47 2.03
CA MET A 16 -3.49 4.57 0.87
C MET A 16 -2.47 5.04 -0.14
N GLN A 17 -2.44 6.34 -0.41
CA GLN A 17 -1.50 6.91 -1.36
C GLN A 17 -0.06 6.76 -0.86
N ALA A 18 0.17 7.01 0.42
CA ALA A 18 1.50 6.87 1.00
C ALA A 18 2.00 5.44 0.92
N TYR A 19 1.14 4.47 1.27
CA TYR A 19 1.50 3.06 1.15
C TYR A 19 1.79 2.69 -0.31
N ALA A 20 0.93 3.12 -1.22
CA ALA A 20 1.10 2.79 -2.63
C ALA A 20 2.43 3.34 -3.16
N GLU A 21 2.76 4.57 -2.81
CA GLU A 21 4.01 5.17 -3.23
C GLU A 21 5.21 4.45 -2.62
N GLY A 22 5.12 4.08 -1.34
CA GLY A 22 6.20 3.37 -0.67
C GLY A 22 6.47 2.01 -1.30
N PHE A 23 5.41 1.24 -1.55
CA PHE A 23 5.57 -0.07 -2.18
C PHE A 23 6.02 0.05 -3.63
N ASP A 24 5.60 1.11 -4.35
CA ASP A 24 6.09 1.36 -5.70
C ASP A 24 7.59 1.65 -5.70
N VAL A 25 8.08 2.39 -4.72
CA VAL A 25 9.52 2.65 -4.59
C VAL A 25 10.28 1.35 -4.37
N LEU A 26 9.77 0.50 -3.47
CA LEU A 26 10.41 -0.80 -3.22
C LEU A 26 10.42 -1.67 -4.48
N LYS A 27 9.30 -1.69 -5.18
CA LYS A 27 9.18 -2.47 -6.41
C LYS A 27 10.14 -1.97 -7.47
N ALA A 28 10.24 -0.65 -7.64
CA ALA A 28 11.16 -0.05 -8.60
C ALA A 28 12.60 -0.35 -8.25
N ARG A 29 12.94 -0.30 -6.97
CA ARG A 29 14.31 -0.60 -6.52
C ARG A 29 14.66 -2.06 -6.82
N ALA A 30 13.74 -2.97 -6.56
CA ALA A 30 13.98 -4.38 -6.84
C ALA A 30 14.25 -4.63 -8.32
N LYS A 31 13.52 -3.92 -9.17
CA LYS A 31 13.69 -4.08 -10.62
C LYS A 31 14.99 -3.47 -11.14
N GLN A 32 15.49 -2.44 -10.47
CA GLN A 32 16.74 -1.78 -10.87
C GLN A 32 17.96 -2.53 -10.40
N GLU A 33 17.79 -3.42 -9.43
CA GLU A 33 18.91 -4.15 -8.86
C GLU A 33 19.30 -5.28 -9.78
N LEU A 34 20.58 -5.28 -10.19
CA LEU A 34 21.10 -6.29 -11.08
C LEU A 34 21.69 -7.50 -10.36
N ASP A 35 21.89 -7.37 -9.06
CA ASP A 35 22.40 -8.47 -8.24
C ASP A 35 21.25 -9.45 -7.97
N VAL A 36 21.40 -10.67 -8.50
CA VAL A 36 20.35 -11.67 -8.38
C VAL A 36 20.06 -12.08 -6.93
N SER A 37 20.99 -11.77 -6.02
CA SER A 37 20.75 -12.06 -4.60
C SER A 37 19.86 -11.03 -3.94
N PHE A 38 19.57 -9.93 -4.61
CA PHE A 38 18.76 -8.85 -4.06
C PHE A 38 17.31 -9.03 -4.51
N GLU A 39 16.49 -9.46 -3.60
CA GLU A 39 15.05 -9.64 -3.85
C GLU A 39 14.26 -8.96 -2.76
N LEU A 40 13.19 -8.31 -3.17
CA LEU A 40 12.25 -7.72 -2.23
C LEU A 40 10.91 -8.43 -2.40
N ASP A 41 10.51 -9.13 -1.35
CA ASP A 41 9.19 -9.75 -1.31
C ASP A 41 8.25 -8.77 -0.62
N LEU A 42 7.46 -8.07 -1.42
CA LEU A 42 6.58 -7.03 -0.90
C LEU A 42 5.54 -7.59 0.06
N ALA A 43 5.08 -8.80 -0.20
CA ALA A 43 4.12 -9.43 0.70
C ALA A 43 4.73 -9.68 2.07
N ASP A 44 5.97 -10.16 2.12
CA ASP A 44 6.66 -10.39 3.37
C ASP A 44 6.95 -9.09 4.10
N ILE A 45 7.34 -8.05 3.37
CA ILE A 45 7.57 -6.74 3.96
C ILE A 45 6.29 -6.21 4.60
N ALA A 46 5.19 -6.28 3.87
CA ALA A 46 3.91 -5.82 4.39
C ALA A 46 3.49 -6.65 5.61
N GLU A 47 3.75 -7.95 5.58
CA GLU A 47 3.43 -8.83 6.71
C GLU A 47 4.18 -8.42 7.97
N VAL A 48 5.46 -8.10 7.84
CA VAL A 48 6.25 -7.65 8.98
C VAL A 48 5.75 -6.29 9.46
N TRP A 49 5.50 -5.37 8.56
CA TRP A 49 5.10 -4.03 8.94
C TRP A 49 3.72 -3.97 9.58
N ARG A 50 2.80 -4.82 9.14
CA ARG A 50 1.45 -4.78 9.71
C ARG A 50 1.41 -5.29 11.14
N ARG A 51 2.43 -6.03 11.56
CA ARG A 51 2.42 -6.68 12.87
C ARG A 51 3.03 -5.86 13.98
N GLY A 52 3.94 -4.94 13.67
CA GLY A 52 4.58 -4.26 14.77
C GLY A 52 5.36 -3.02 14.42
N SER A 53 5.07 -2.38 13.32
CA SER A 53 5.74 -1.13 12.98
C SER A 53 4.84 0.05 13.32
N VAL A 54 5.44 1.23 13.31
CA VAL A 54 4.70 2.45 13.61
C VAL A 54 3.66 2.78 12.52
N ILE A 55 3.81 2.20 11.34
CA ILE A 55 2.85 2.42 10.25
C ILE A 55 1.81 1.30 10.15
N SER A 56 1.76 0.42 11.14
CA SER A 56 0.77 -0.65 11.14
C SER A 56 -0.64 -0.07 11.26
N SER A 57 -1.58 -0.70 10.57
CA SER A 57 -2.98 -0.25 10.55
C SER A 57 -3.82 -1.35 9.93
N TRP A 58 -5.14 -1.25 10.11
CA TRP A 58 -6.03 -2.16 9.40
C TRP A 58 -5.86 -2.02 7.89
N LEU A 59 -5.65 -0.79 7.43
CA LEU A 59 -5.41 -0.56 6.01
C LEU A 59 -4.19 -1.32 5.52
N LEU A 60 -3.12 -1.34 6.30
CA LEU A 60 -1.93 -2.09 5.94
C LEU A 60 -2.20 -3.59 5.94
N ASP A 61 -3.06 -4.08 6.85
CA ASP A 61 -3.50 -5.48 6.81
C ASP A 61 -4.17 -5.81 5.48
N LEU A 62 -5.00 -4.90 4.99
CA LEU A 62 -5.66 -5.09 3.70
C LEU A 62 -4.66 -5.08 2.55
N ILE A 63 -3.64 -4.24 2.63
CA ILE A 63 -2.58 -4.20 1.62
C ILE A 63 -1.80 -5.51 1.63
N SER A 64 -1.48 -6.02 2.80
CA SER A 64 -0.79 -7.30 2.92
C SER A 64 -1.59 -8.41 2.25
N SER A 65 -2.90 -8.42 2.48
CA SER A 65 -3.79 -9.38 1.85
C SER A 65 -3.80 -9.21 0.32
N ALA A 66 -3.82 -7.97 -0.14
CA ALA A 66 -3.80 -7.69 -1.58
C ALA A 66 -2.49 -8.14 -2.23
N LEU A 67 -1.37 -7.96 -1.54
CA LEU A 67 -0.07 -8.39 -2.05
C LEU A 67 0.04 -9.90 -2.14
N ASN A 68 -0.61 -10.63 -1.25
CA ASN A 68 -0.62 -12.08 -1.34
C ASN A 68 -1.41 -12.56 -2.56
N ALA A 69 -2.41 -11.78 -2.97
CA ALA A 69 -3.20 -12.11 -4.16
C ALA A 69 -2.55 -11.56 -5.43
N ASP A 70 -1.87 -10.43 -5.34
CA ASP A 70 -1.25 -9.77 -6.49
C ASP A 70 0.10 -9.18 -6.06
N PRO A 71 1.17 -9.99 -6.08
CA PRO A 71 2.49 -9.55 -5.61
C PRO A 71 3.05 -8.34 -6.35
N GLU A 72 2.56 -8.10 -7.56
CA GLU A 72 3.05 -6.98 -8.37
C GLU A 72 2.32 -5.67 -8.07
N LEU A 73 1.26 -5.71 -7.29
CA LEU A 73 0.46 -4.52 -6.96
C LEU A 73 -0.10 -3.82 -8.21
N SER A 74 -0.18 -4.53 -9.31
CA SER A 74 -0.63 -3.91 -10.56
C SER A 74 -2.04 -3.36 -10.45
N LYS A 75 -2.90 -4.07 -9.71
CA LYS A 75 -4.29 -3.66 -9.52
C LYS A 75 -4.44 -2.66 -8.39
N PHE A 76 -3.52 -2.67 -7.43
CA PHE A 76 -3.62 -1.79 -6.27
C PHE A 76 -3.41 -0.33 -6.66
N SER A 77 -2.37 -0.05 -7.44
CA SER A 77 -2.08 1.32 -7.87
C SER A 77 -3.22 1.90 -8.69
N GLY A 78 -3.76 1.10 -9.61
CA GLY A 78 -4.89 1.54 -10.42
C GLY A 78 -6.13 1.78 -9.58
N ARG A 79 -6.36 0.94 -8.58
CA ARG A 79 -7.53 1.07 -7.73
C ARG A 79 -7.54 2.37 -6.93
N VAL A 80 -6.39 2.80 -6.43
CA VAL A 80 -6.32 4.06 -5.71
C VAL A 80 -6.72 5.22 -6.60
N ALA A 81 -6.23 5.21 -7.85
CA ALA A 81 -6.55 6.27 -8.81
C ALA A 81 -8.01 6.24 -9.23
N ASP A 82 -8.59 5.05 -9.37
CA ASP A 82 -9.91 4.88 -9.97
C ASP A 82 -11.04 4.74 -8.97
N SER A 83 -10.75 4.68 -7.69
CA SER A 83 -11.78 4.34 -6.70
C SER A 83 -12.93 5.35 -6.66
N GLY A 84 -12.65 6.62 -6.88
CA GLY A 84 -13.67 7.64 -6.83
C GLY A 84 -14.14 7.99 -5.41
N GLU A 85 -13.71 7.26 -4.42
CA GLU A 85 -14.14 7.54 -3.05
C GLU A 85 -13.62 8.86 -2.52
N GLY A 86 -12.55 9.39 -3.11
CA GLY A 86 -12.03 10.68 -2.75
C GLY A 86 -12.74 11.85 -3.40
N ARG A 87 -13.76 11.60 -4.17
CA ARG A 87 -14.46 12.62 -4.95
C ARG A 87 -15.72 13.08 -4.22
N TRP A 88 -15.55 13.74 -3.16
CA TRP A 88 -16.69 14.25 -2.44
C TRP A 88 -17.00 15.68 -2.71
#